data_bdc825b1f25fad88dabeec5cca4172b7
#
_entry.id   bdc825b1f25fad88dabeec5cca4172b7
#
_cell.length_a   1.000
_cell.length_b   1.000
_cell.length_c   1.000
_cell.angle_alpha   90.00
_cell.angle_beta   90.00
_cell.angle_gamma   90.00
#
_symmetry.space_group_name_H-M   'P 1'
#
loop_
_entity.id
_entity.type
_entity.pdbx_description
1 polymer ?
#
loop_
_entity_poly.entity_id
_entity_poly.type
_entity_poly.pdbx_seq_one_letter_code
_entity_poly.pdbx_strand_id
1 'polypeptide(L)'
;MRKAVLLFYLFTLLPLYAVNYEVVPMPQQVALLQGEPFVLNSDVQILAADSLQREAEFLQSYLQEQTGLSLTISQKREKKVNYIELALFPRVKGVEGYWLIVNKKGVTISGSSAAGVFYGIQTLRKALADEEQAKGGSVLLPAVNIVDAPRFSYRGMHLDCSRHFFPVTFVKKYIDLLAMHNMNVFHWHLTDDQGWRLEIKRWPKLTTVGSQRSGTIIGTNSDLDDHIPYGGYYTQQEAREIVAYAKERHITVVPEIDMPGHMLAALASYPELGCTGGPYQVGHYWGVYKDVLCVGNERVYEFVEDVLAEVMDIFPSEVIHIGGDEAPTDKWLQCPKCQTLPTLQAHFTKRVFDFLTAHHRRAMGWDEILDGCPQDAMIMSWRGSEPGAKAAALGHDVVMTPTTHCYFDYQQVEDPQFEPSRCGGFIPVEKVYSLNPVSDSLSAEAQTHILGVQANLWTEYVTNEEMAEYQALPRMSALAEVQWTQPNQKNYEAFLQRLTRLTQLFELKGYTYAKHLWPERQLSNRWQF
;
A
#
# COMPACT_ATOMS: atom_id res chain seq x y z
N MET A 1 42.17 62.00 11.47
CA MET A 1 41.95 60.79 12.28
C MET A 1 40.54 60.22 11.94
N ARG A 2 40.49 59.23 11.08
CA ARG A 2 39.19 58.54 10.71
C ARG A 2 39.07 57.34 11.64
N LYS A 3 38.03 57.30 12.46
CA LYS A 3 37.68 56.14 13.29
C LYS A 3 36.97 55.13 12.40
N ALA A 4 37.60 53.98 12.17
CA ALA A 4 36.94 52.82 11.57
C ALA A 4 36.09 52.14 12.64
N VAL A 5 34.77 52.04 12.40
CA VAL A 5 33.85 51.22 13.21
C VAL A 5 33.85 49.84 12.60
N LEU A 6 34.45 48.87 13.29
CA LEU A 6 34.34 47.44 12.97
C LEU A 6 32.98 46.96 13.46
N LEU A 7 32.06 46.66 12.51
CA LEU A 7 30.82 45.93 12.79
C LEU A 7 31.15 44.43 12.90
N PHE A 8 31.16 43.91 14.11
CA PHE A 8 31.18 42.46 14.34
C PHE A 8 29.80 41.91 14.02
N TYR A 9 29.66 41.21 12.88
CA TYR A 9 28.54 40.33 12.64
C TYR A 9 28.69 39.12 13.55
N LEU A 10 27.89 39.08 14.61
CA LEU A 10 27.68 37.87 15.41
C LEU A 10 26.89 36.89 14.56
N PHE A 11 27.57 36.03 13.81
CA PHE A 11 26.95 34.83 13.29
C PHE A 11 26.60 33.94 14.48
N THR A 12 25.35 33.95 14.92
CA THR A 12 24.82 32.90 15.78
C THR A 12 24.81 31.62 14.94
N LEU A 13 25.83 30.77 15.16
CA LEU A 13 25.78 29.37 14.72
C LEU A 13 24.56 28.75 15.40
N LEU A 14 23.45 28.68 14.67
CA LEU A 14 22.36 27.79 15.05
C LEU A 14 22.95 26.39 15.08
N PRO A 15 22.81 25.62 16.17
CA PRO A 15 23.26 24.25 16.20
C PRO A 15 22.57 23.51 15.05
N LEU A 16 23.33 22.91 14.14
CA LEU A 16 22.80 22.02 13.13
C LEU A 16 22.30 20.79 13.88
N TYR A 17 20.98 20.75 14.16
CA TYR A 17 20.34 19.54 14.61
C TYR A 17 20.17 18.64 13.39
N ALA A 18 20.61 17.37 13.46
CA ALA A 18 20.40 16.42 12.40
C ALA A 18 18.93 15.92 12.37
N VAL A 19 18.20 15.97 13.50
CA VAL A 19 16.76 15.64 13.55
C VAL A 19 15.94 16.70 12.81
N ASN A 20 15.18 16.25 11.81
CA ASN A 20 14.32 17.09 10.99
C ASN A 20 12.92 16.48 10.90
N TYR A 21 11.93 17.23 11.38
CA TYR A 21 10.53 16.80 11.41
C TYR A 21 9.77 16.98 10.09
N GLU A 22 10.39 17.59 9.10
CA GLU A 22 9.89 17.60 7.73
C GLU A 22 10.21 16.25 7.09
N VAL A 23 9.31 15.29 7.23
CA VAL A 23 9.47 13.89 6.80
C VAL A 23 8.61 13.56 5.57
N VAL A 24 8.66 12.33 5.08
CA VAL A 24 7.78 11.80 4.03
C VAL A 24 6.78 10.80 4.64
N PRO A 25 5.45 10.99 4.46
CA PRO A 25 4.80 12.17 3.91
C PRO A 25 4.96 13.38 4.83
N MET A 26 4.86 14.59 4.22
CA MET A 26 4.99 15.85 4.94
C MET A 26 3.80 16.08 5.87
N PRO A 27 4.03 16.30 7.18
CA PRO A 27 2.97 16.66 8.12
C PRO A 27 2.32 18.01 7.75
N GLN A 28 1.02 18.17 8.04
CA GLN A 28 0.26 19.37 7.70
C GLN A 28 0.80 20.65 8.35
N GLN A 29 1.26 20.55 9.59
CA GLN A 29 1.83 21.68 10.34
C GLN A 29 3.05 21.25 11.13
N VAL A 30 4.19 21.86 10.86
CA VAL A 30 5.42 21.69 11.62
C VAL A 30 5.87 23.07 12.09
N ALA A 31 5.83 23.32 13.38
CA ALA A 31 6.25 24.58 13.98
C ALA A 31 7.41 24.33 14.95
N LEU A 32 8.62 24.68 14.55
CA LEU A 32 9.78 24.68 15.45
C LEU A 32 9.55 25.72 16.55
N LEU A 33 9.79 25.34 17.79
CA LEU A 33 9.63 26.20 18.95
C LEU A 33 10.98 26.74 19.44
N GLN A 34 10.96 27.92 20.00
CA GLN A 34 12.10 28.46 20.72
C GLN A 34 12.28 27.69 22.04
N GLY A 35 13.51 27.23 22.33
CA GLY A 35 13.77 26.54 23.59
C GLY A 35 14.93 25.54 23.47
N GLU A 36 15.29 24.96 24.64
CA GLU A 36 16.27 23.89 24.67
C GLU A 36 15.69 22.59 24.09
N PRO A 37 16.49 21.79 23.36
CA PRO A 37 16.07 20.51 22.85
C PRO A 37 15.80 19.51 23.98
N PHE A 38 15.00 18.49 23.69
CA PHE A 38 14.88 17.32 24.54
C PHE A 38 16.07 16.40 24.32
N VAL A 39 16.68 15.93 25.42
CA VAL A 39 17.77 14.94 25.37
C VAL A 39 17.18 13.54 25.50
N LEU A 40 17.13 12.82 24.41
CA LEU A 40 16.74 11.41 24.37
C LEU A 40 17.97 10.56 24.70
N ASN A 41 17.92 9.82 25.82
CA ASN A 41 18.99 8.94 26.30
C ASN A 41 18.39 7.73 27.03
N SER A 42 19.23 6.85 27.60
CA SER A 42 18.82 5.63 28.31
C SER A 42 17.96 5.86 29.57
N ASP A 43 17.96 7.07 30.13
CA ASP A 43 17.18 7.39 31.34
C ASP A 43 15.74 7.78 31.03
N VAL A 44 15.41 7.96 29.73
CA VAL A 44 14.05 8.26 29.28
C VAL A 44 13.20 7.00 29.28
N GLN A 45 11.95 7.11 29.67
CA GLN A 45 10.98 6.02 29.61
C GLN A 45 9.85 6.34 28.64
N ILE A 46 9.24 5.28 28.05
CA ILE A 46 8.01 5.39 27.28
C ILE A 46 6.84 5.25 28.26
N LEU A 47 6.00 6.28 28.35
CA LEU A 47 4.81 6.27 29.18
C LEU A 47 3.57 5.99 28.31
N ALA A 48 2.90 4.88 28.55
CA ALA A 48 1.72 4.49 27.80
C ALA A 48 0.70 3.75 28.70
N ALA A 49 -0.59 3.96 28.45
CA ALA A 49 -1.65 3.12 29.03
C ALA A 49 -1.72 1.77 28.32
N ASP A 50 -2.38 0.77 28.92
CA ASP A 50 -2.55 -0.58 28.35
C ASP A 50 -3.16 -0.55 26.94
N SER A 51 -4.07 0.38 26.67
CA SER A 51 -4.70 0.56 25.36
C SER A 51 -3.74 1.02 24.27
N LEU A 52 -2.52 1.43 24.61
CA LEU A 52 -1.45 1.86 23.69
C LEU A 52 -0.17 1.04 23.86
N GLN A 53 -0.27 -0.14 24.48
CA GLN A 53 0.88 -1.01 24.74
C GLN A 53 1.59 -1.40 23.43
N ARG A 54 0.82 -1.72 22.38
CA ARG A 54 1.36 -2.11 21.07
C ARG A 54 2.11 -0.96 20.40
N GLU A 55 1.56 0.25 20.46
CA GLU A 55 2.21 1.46 19.92
C GLU A 55 3.50 1.78 20.70
N ALA A 56 3.50 1.56 22.01
CA ALA A 56 4.71 1.73 22.82
C ALA A 56 5.81 0.71 22.46
N GLU A 57 5.44 -0.54 22.17
CA GLU A 57 6.36 -1.58 21.69
C GLU A 57 6.95 -1.24 20.32
N PHE A 58 6.15 -0.70 19.39
CA PHE A 58 6.66 -0.19 18.11
C PHE A 58 7.65 0.95 18.32
N LEU A 59 7.31 1.94 19.14
CA LEU A 59 8.21 3.05 19.44
C LEU A 59 9.52 2.54 20.06
N GLN A 60 9.45 1.64 21.05
CA GLN A 60 10.61 1.04 21.69
C GLN A 60 11.51 0.34 20.67
N SER A 61 10.92 -0.48 19.80
CA SER A 61 11.65 -1.22 18.76
C SER A 61 12.33 -0.28 17.76
N TYR A 62 11.64 0.77 17.29
CA TYR A 62 12.20 1.73 16.34
C TYR A 62 13.34 2.54 16.96
N LEU A 63 13.20 2.97 18.22
CA LEU A 63 14.27 3.69 18.91
C LEU A 63 15.49 2.77 19.14
N GLN A 64 15.28 1.54 19.56
CA GLN A 64 16.36 0.56 19.71
C GLN A 64 17.09 0.33 18.38
N GLU A 65 16.36 0.16 17.28
CA GLU A 65 16.93 -0.08 15.95
C GLU A 65 17.77 1.12 15.45
N GLN A 66 17.26 2.34 15.60
CA GLN A 66 17.88 3.54 15.04
C GLN A 66 18.94 4.17 15.93
N THR A 67 18.78 4.09 17.23
CA THR A 67 19.63 4.80 18.20
C THR A 67 20.42 3.88 19.14
N GLY A 68 20.10 2.59 19.18
CA GLY A 68 20.65 1.65 20.16
C GLY A 68 20.05 1.80 21.58
N LEU A 69 19.12 2.74 21.79
CA LEU A 69 18.55 3.01 23.11
C LEU A 69 17.43 2.02 23.43
N SER A 70 17.62 1.21 24.47
CA SER A 70 16.60 0.30 25.02
C SER A 70 15.81 1.01 26.12
N LEU A 71 14.72 1.69 25.75
CA LEU A 71 13.89 2.39 26.71
C LEU A 71 12.88 1.42 27.38
N THR A 72 12.56 1.65 28.64
CA THR A 72 11.51 0.89 29.34
C THR A 72 10.13 1.47 29.09
N ILE A 73 9.12 0.61 28.99
CA ILE A 73 7.72 1.02 28.92
C ILE A 73 7.16 1.03 30.35
N SER A 74 6.51 2.13 30.74
CA SER A 74 5.89 2.31 32.05
C SER A 74 4.45 2.81 31.90
N GLN A 75 3.58 2.38 32.79
CA GLN A 75 2.20 2.87 32.90
C GLN A 75 2.05 4.00 33.92
N LYS A 76 3.05 4.21 34.75
CA LYS A 76 3.03 5.19 35.85
C LYS A 76 4.16 6.19 35.71
N ARG A 77 3.83 7.47 35.89
CA ARG A 77 4.81 8.55 35.92
C ARG A 77 5.59 8.55 37.23
N GLU A 78 6.89 8.49 37.13
CA GLU A 78 7.81 8.60 38.27
C GLU A 78 8.39 10.02 38.40
N LYS A 79 8.78 10.40 39.64
CA LYS A 79 9.41 11.70 39.85
C LYS A 79 10.83 11.70 39.27
N LYS A 80 11.22 12.81 38.62
CA LYS A 80 12.55 13.03 38.02
C LYS A 80 12.90 12.17 36.81
N VAL A 81 11.92 11.48 36.21
CA VAL A 81 12.10 10.73 34.95
C VAL A 81 11.53 11.56 33.81
N ASN A 82 12.24 11.62 32.70
CA ASN A 82 11.76 12.20 31.46
C ASN A 82 11.01 11.14 30.65
N TYR A 83 10.00 11.56 29.88
CA TYR A 83 9.12 10.63 29.17
C TYR A 83 8.96 10.97 27.70
N ILE A 84 8.79 9.91 26.89
CA ILE A 84 8.00 9.94 25.66
C ILE A 84 6.62 9.41 26.03
N GLU A 85 5.64 10.28 26.10
CA GLU A 85 4.26 9.94 26.50
C GLU A 85 3.38 9.70 25.29
N LEU A 86 2.73 8.53 25.26
CA LEU A 86 1.72 8.18 24.27
C LEU A 86 0.34 8.34 24.92
N ALA A 87 -0.56 9.09 24.27
CA ALA A 87 -1.87 9.41 24.85
C ALA A 87 -3.00 9.38 23.82
N LEU A 88 -4.18 8.98 24.25
CA LEU A 88 -5.42 9.19 23.49
C LEU A 88 -5.99 10.56 23.87
N PHE A 89 -6.26 11.39 22.88
CA PHE A 89 -6.81 12.72 23.08
C PHE A 89 -7.93 13.04 22.06
N PRO A 90 -9.21 12.94 22.46
CA PRO A 90 -10.37 13.04 21.56
C PRO A 90 -10.50 14.38 20.80
N ARG A 91 -9.77 15.43 21.20
CA ARG A 91 -9.78 16.73 20.52
C ARG A 91 -8.86 16.80 19.30
N VAL A 92 -8.04 15.79 19.08
CA VAL A 92 -7.25 15.69 17.84
C VAL A 92 -8.23 15.49 16.67
N LYS A 93 -8.06 16.29 15.62
CA LYS A 93 -8.98 16.27 14.48
C LYS A 93 -8.74 15.03 13.59
N GLY A 94 -9.83 14.33 13.26
CA GLY A 94 -9.81 13.13 12.40
C GLY A 94 -9.42 11.87 13.17
N VAL A 95 -9.94 10.71 12.75
CA VAL A 95 -9.71 9.41 13.42
C VAL A 95 -8.23 9.03 13.43
N GLU A 96 -7.50 9.38 12.39
CA GLU A 96 -6.08 9.08 12.21
C GLU A 96 -5.16 10.28 12.45
N GLY A 97 -5.71 11.38 12.97
CA GLY A 97 -4.92 12.58 13.30
C GLY A 97 -4.07 12.40 14.56
N TYR A 98 -3.00 13.18 14.64
CA TYR A 98 -2.12 13.21 15.82
C TYR A 98 -1.53 14.60 16.09
N TRP A 99 -1.08 14.78 17.34
CA TRP A 99 -0.20 15.85 17.77
C TRP A 99 1.11 15.26 18.26
N LEU A 100 2.23 15.83 17.83
CA LEU A 100 3.55 15.50 18.35
C LEU A 100 4.19 16.78 18.89
N ILE A 101 4.43 16.81 20.20
CA ILE A 101 5.00 17.96 20.89
C ILE A 101 6.31 17.53 21.53
N VAL A 102 7.38 18.25 21.20
CA VAL A 102 8.70 18.09 21.82
C VAL A 102 9.06 19.38 22.55
N ASN A 103 9.48 19.25 23.78
CA ASN A 103 10.03 20.35 24.58
C ASN A 103 11.08 19.79 25.56
N LYS A 104 11.84 20.65 26.22
CA LYS A 104 12.91 20.26 27.17
C LYS A 104 12.50 19.17 28.18
N LYS A 105 11.21 19.07 28.55
CA LYS A 105 10.73 18.17 29.60
C LYS A 105 10.31 16.79 29.08
N GLY A 106 10.08 16.64 27.77
CA GLY A 106 9.63 15.39 27.20
C GLY A 106 9.09 15.51 25.78
N VAL A 107 8.67 14.37 25.28
CA VAL A 107 7.94 14.19 24.03
C VAL A 107 6.53 13.72 24.37
N THR A 108 5.53 14.30 23.73
CA THR A 108 4.14 13.81 23.82
C THR A 108 3.61 13.53 22.43
N ILE A 109 3.14 12.31 22.19
CA ILE A 109 2.44 11.90 20.97
C ILE A 109 1.01 11.58 21.34
N SER A 110 0.08 12.39 20.86
CA SER A 110 -1.35 12.24 21.13
C SER A 110 -2.13 11.99 19.85
N GLY A 111 -2.95 10.95 19.83
CA GLY A 111 -3.86 10.66 18.73
C GLY A 111 -5.31 10.63 19.17
N SER A 112 -6.25 10.83 18.26
CA SER A 112 -7.67 10.59 18.53
C SER A 112 -7.99 9.09 18.66
N SER A 113 -7.13 8.25 18.08
CA SER A 113 -7.14 6.78 18.15
C SER A 113 -5.71 6.24 18.27
N ALA A 114 -5.56 4.94 18.48
CA ALA A 114 -4.26 4.26 18.45
C ALA A 114 -3.56 4.40 17.09
N ALA A 115 -4.30 4.40 15.98
CA ALA A 115 -3.76 4.67 14.64
C ALA A 115 -3.13 6.06 14.53
N GLY A 116 -3.78 7.09 15.07
CA GLY A 116 -3.21 8.44 15.12
C GLY A 116 -1.89 8.48 15.91
N VAL A 117 -1.84 7.82 17.08
CA VAL A 117 -0.60 7.70 17.86
C VAL A 117 0.48 6.98 17.06
N PHE A 118 0.14 5.90 16.35
CA PHE A 118 1.07 5.15 15.50
C PHE A 118 1.66 6.04 14.39
N TYR A 119 0.86 6.88 13.71
CA TYR A 119 1.39 7.80 12.69
C TYR A 119 2.28 8.89 13.29
N GLY A 120 1.98 9.36 14.50
CA GLY A 120 2.87 10.25 15.24
C GLY A 120 4.22 9.59 15.57
N ILE A 121 4.21 8.30 15.91
CA ILE A 121 5.42 7.49 16.10
C ILE A 121 6.19 7.35 14.78
N GLN A 122 5.50 7.08 13.65
CA GLN A 122 6.17 7.02 12.33
C GLN A 122 6.82 8.36 11.95
N THR A 123 6.23 9.48 12.32
CA THR A 123 6.83 10.80 12.11
C THR A 123 8.09 10.98 12.94
N LEU A 124 8.07 10.64 14.23
CA LEU A 124 9.27 10.68 15.08
C LEU A 124 10.36 9.72 14.54
N ARG A 125 10.01 8.50 14.15
CA ARG A 125 10.90 7.51 13.54
C ARG A 125 11.62 8.09 12.32
N LYS A 126 10.88 8.67 11.38
CA LYS A 126 11.42 9.26 10.14
C LYS A 126 12.27 10.51 10.41
N ALA A 127 11.95 11.27 11.45
CA ALA A 127 12.74 12.42 11.87
C ALA A 127 14.13 12.04 12.45
N LEU A 128 14.26 10.81 12.96
CA LEU A 128 15.48 10.23 13.52
C LEU A 128 16.36 9.50 12.48
N ALA A 129 16.05 9.56 11.21
CA ALA A 129 16.70 8.78 10.17
C ALA A 129 18.17 9.16 9.87
N ASP A 130 18.79 10.09 10.61
CA ASP A 130 20.17 10.52 10.39
C ASP A 130 21.17 9.66 11.16
N GLU A 131 22.04 8.93 10.45
CA GLU A 131 23.01 7.98 11.02
C GLU A 131 24.08 8.63 11.93
N GLU A 132 24.42 9.91 11.74
CA GLU A 132 25.48 10.53 12.51
C GLU A 132 25.13 10.74 14.00
N GLN A 133 23.84 10.85 14.32
CA GLN A 133 23.40 11.09 15.71
C GLN A 133 23.34 9.82 16.57
N ALA A 134 23.08 8.65 15.97
CA ALA A 134 22.89 7.40 16.70
C ALA A 134 24.14 6.89 17.44
N LYS A 135 25.33 7.36 17.07
CA LYS A 135 26.62 6.85 17.60
C LYS A 135 27.04 7.42 18.97
N GLY A 136 26.33 8.41 19.51
CA GLY A 136 26.74 9.13 20.71
C GLY A 136 26.08 8.79 22.04
N GLY A 137 25.15 7.80 22.06
CA GLY A 137 24.42 7.43 23.30
C GLY A 137 23.32 8.41 23.72
N SER A 138 23.14 9.53 23.03
CA SER A 138 22.02 10.47 23.22
C SER A 138 21.69 11.20 21.93
N VAL A 139 20.40 11.51 21.72
CA VAL A 139 19.89 12.25 20.57
C VAL A 139 19.23 13.54 21.03
N LEU A 140 19.54 14.65 20.37
CA LEU A 140 18.94 15.95 20.66
C LEU A 140 17.72 16.16 19.76
N LEU A 141 16.51 16.19 20.35
CA LEU A 141 15.26 16.45 19.65
C LEU A 141 14.92 17.95 19.78
N PRO A 142 14.98 18.73 18.70
CA PRO A 142 14.57 20.14 18.71
C PRO A 142 13.13 20.30 19.20
N ALA A 143 12.85 21.39 19.92
CA ALA A 143 11.49 21.68 20.36
C ALA A 143 10.58 21.95 19.16
N VAL A 144 9.45 21.26 19.08
CA VAL A 144 8.51 21.33 17.95
C VAL A 144 7.08 21.11 18.41
N ASN A 145 6.15 21.70 17.68
CA ASN A 145 4.72 21.37 17.73
C ASN A 145 4.28 20.95 16.33
N ILE A 146 3.81 19.70 16.20
CA ILE A 146 3.27 19.14 14.97
C ILE A 146 1.80 18.83 15.18
N VAL A 147 0.97 19.27 14.22
CA VAL A 147 -0.45 18.94 14.12
C VAL A 147 -0.67 18.33 12.74
N ASP A 148 -1.16 17.11 12.70
CA ASP A 148 -1.24 16.37 11.45
C ASP A 148 -2.46 15.44 11.37
N ALA A 149 -2.91 15.19 10.13
CA ALA A 149 -3.94 14.24 9.78
C ALA A 149 -3.85 13.92 8.28
N PRO A 150 -4.24 12.72 7.83
CA PRO A 150 -4.21 12.39 6.41
C PRO A 150 -5.22 13.20 5.59
N ARG A 151 -4.89 13.42 4.31
CA ARG A 151 -5.81 14.00 3.31
C ARG A 151 -6.95 13.03 2.98
N PHE A 152 -6.63 11.75 2.77
CA PHE A 152 -7.57 10.72 2.35
C PHE A 152 -7.73 9.63 3.40
N SER A 153 -8.94 9.06 3.48
CA SER A 153 -9.25 7.93 4.34
C SER A 153 -8.75 6.59 3.77
N TYR A 154 -8.66 6.44 2.44
CA TYR A 154 -8.10 5.28 1.76
C TYR A 154 -6.71 5.61 1.21
N ARG A 155 -5.69 4.92 1.71
CA ARG A 155 -4.29 5.10 1.30
C ARG A 155 -3.71 3.72 1.03
N GLY A 156 -3.90 3.26 -0.23
CA GLY A 156 -3.65 1.88 -0.61
C GLY A 156 -2.32 1.66 -1.33
N MET A 157 -1.89 0.42 -1.25
CA MET A 157 -0.88 -0.16 -2.12
C MET A 157 -1.24 -1.62 -2.40
N HIS A 158 -1.14 -2.02 -3.67
CA HIS A 158 -1.48 -3.35 -4.16
C HIS A 158 -0.22 -4.20 -4.33
N LEU A 159 -0.37 -5.52 -4.20
CA LEU A 159 0.63 -6.51 -4.57
C LEU A 159 -0.05 -7.69 -5.24
N ASP A 160 0.33 -7.97 -6.49
CA ASP A 160 -0.02 -9.18 -7.20
C ASP A 160 0.85 -10.34 -6.71
N CYS A 161 0.24 -11.33 -6.07
CA CYS A 161 0.90 -12.58 -5.68
C CYS A 161 0.51 -13.75 -6.60
N SER A 162 -0.30 -13.50 -7.64
CA SER A 162 -0.78 -14.52 -8.55
C SER A 162 0.19 -14.79 -9.69
N ARG A 163 0.64 -13.75 -10.42
CA ARG A 163 1.59 -13.92 -11.52
C ARG A 163 2.92 -14.41 -11.00
N HIS A 164 3.44 -13.80 -9.92
CA HIS A 164 4.54 -14.37 -9.14
C HIS A 164 4.19 -14.44 -7.65
N PHE A 165 4.49 -15.58 -7.05
CA PHE A 165 4.19 -15.86 -5.65
C PHE A 165 5.28 -15.28 -4.74
N PHE A 166 4.87 -14.61 -3.67
CA PHE A 166 5.76 -14.07 -2.65
C PHE A 166 5.55 -14.77 -1.30
N PRO A 167 6.62 -15.14 -0.58
CA PRO A 167 6.48 -15.83 0.71
C PRO A 167 5.89 -14.89 1.78
N VAL A 168 5.32 -15.50 2.83
CA VAL A 168 4.73 -14.78 3.98
C VAL A 168 5.68 -13.74 4.57
N THR A 169 6.97 -14.06 4.63
CA THR A 169 8.03 -13.17 5.13
C THR A 169 8.14 -11.88 4.32
N PHE A 170 8.07 -11.99 3.00
CA PHE A 170 8.11 -10.82 2.14
C PHE A 170 6.82 -10.00 2.22
N VAL A 171 5.64 -10.65 2.23
CA VAL A 171 4.36 -9.92 2.38
C VAL A 171 4.35 -9.11 3.68
N LYS A 172 4.88 -9.65 4.79
CA LYS A 172 5.07 -8.90 6.03
C LYS A 172 6.05 -7.73 5.89
N LYS A 173 7.17 -7.94 5.20
CA LYS A 173 8.15 -6.88 4.90
C LYS A 173 7.52 -5.76 4.06
N TYR A 174 6.65 -6.13 3.12
CA TYR A 174 5.88 -5.17 2.30
C TYR A 174 4.86 -4.38 3.13
N ILE A 175 4.18 -5.03 4.08
CA ILE A 175 3.29 -4.37 5.04
C ILE A 175 4.07 -3.39 5.95
N ASP A 176 5.29 -3.73 6.39
CA ASP A 176 6.16 -2.80 7.13
C ASP A 176 6.52 -1.56 6.30
N LEU A 177 6.70 -1.75 4.99
CA LEU A 177 6.97 -0.67 4.06
C LEU A 177 5.75 0.26 3.92
N LEU A 178 4.54 -0.30 3.82
CA LEU A 178 3.29 0.47 3.82
C LEU A 178 3.13 1.27 5.10
N ALA A 179 3.38 0.65 6.25
CA ALA A 179 3.31 1.30 7.56
C ALA A 179 4.29 2.50 7.67
N MET A 180 5.53 2.35 7.16
CA MET A 180 6.53 3.42 7.09
C MET A 180 6.01 4.62 6.27
N HIS A 181 5.22 4.37 5.24
CA HIS A 181 4.64 5.38 4.36
C HIS A 181 3.26 5.89 4.81
N ASN A 182 2.82 5.57 6.02
CA ASN A 182 1.52 5.95 6.59
C ASN A 182 0.32 5.47 5.75
N MET A 183 0.46 4.37 5.01
CA MET A 183 -0.63 3.72 4.28
C MET A 183 -1.46 2.87 5.24
N ASN A 184 -2.77 2.74 4.95
CA ASN A 184 -3.70 2.01 5.83
C ASN A 184 -4.45 0.88 5.11
N VAL A 185 -4.19 0.66 3.82
CA VAL A 185 -4.80 -0.43 3.05
C VAL A 185 -3.73 -1.20 2.27
N PHE A 186 -3.73 -2.51 2.47
CA PHE A 186 -3.02 -3.47 1.64
C PHE A 186 -4.02 -4.20 0.75
N HIS A 187 -4.01 -3.93 -0.56
CA HIS A 187 -4.81 -4.63 -1.55
C HIS A 187 -4.02 -5.86 -2.01
N TRP A 188 -4.52 -7.04 -1.71
CA TRP A 188 -3.83 -8.30 -1.94
C TRP A 188 -4.50 -9.10 -3.06
N HIS A 189 -3.89 -9.09 -4.24
CA HIS A 189 -4.35 -9.80 -5.42
C HIS A 189 -3.91 -11.27 -5.34
N LEU A 190 -4.88 -12.16 -5.13
CA LEU A 190 -4.63 -13.55 -4.73
C LEU A 190 -4.93 -14.56 -5.84
N THR A 191 -5.64 -14.16 -6.90
CA THR A 191 -6.09 -15.09 -7.94
C THR A 191 -6.04 -14.45 -9.31
N ASP A 192 -5.54 -15.20 -10.29
CA ASP A 192 -5.47 -14.78 -11.69
C ASP A 192 -5.33 -16.02 -12.59
N ASP A 193 -5.26 -15.84 -13.90
CA ASP A 193 -5.10 -16.88 -14.91
C ASP A 193 -3.87 -17.78 -14.66
N GLN A 194 -2.79 -17.20 -14.11
CA GLN A 194 -1.50 -17.87 -13.94
C GLN A 194 -1.31 -18.48 -12.55
N GLY A 195 -2.28 -18.33 -11.66
CA GLY A 195 -2.22 -18.98 -10.37
C GLY A 195 -3.33 -18.60 -9.39
N TRP A 196 -3.82 -19.58 -8.69
CA TRP A 196 -4.70 -19.41 -7.53
C TRP A 196 -3.88 -19.52 -6.23
N ARG A 197 -3.86 -18.48 -5.40
CA ARG A 197 -2.90 -18.38 -4.30
C ARG A 197 -3.50 -18.48 -2.89
N LEU A 198 -4.78 -18.77 -2.74
CA LEU A 198 -5.42 -18.90 -1.43
C LEU A 198 -6.05 -20.28 -1.26
N GLU A 199 -5.77 -20.95 -0.14
CA GLU A 199 -6.43 -22.21 0.21
C GLU A 199 -7.93 -21.99 0.41
N ILE A 200 -8.75 -22.75 -0.35
CA ILE A 200 -10.21 -22.84 -0.20
C ILE A 200 -10.55 -24.33 0.07
N LYS A 201 -10.94 -24.62 1.30
CA LYS A 201 -11.11 -26.01 1.76
C LYS A 201 -12.22 -26.75 1.04
N ARG A 202 -13.29 -26.04 0.67
CA ARG A 202 -14.40 -26.62 -0.11
C ARG A 202 -14.00 -26.94 -1.55
N TRP A 203 -12.97 -26.27 -2.06
CA TRP A 203 -12.53 -26.39 -3.45
C TRP A 203 -11.02 -26.71 -3.52
N PRO A 204 -10.57 -27.89 -3.01
CA PRO A 204 -9.15 -28.19 -2.78
C PRO A 204 -8.29 -28.26 -4.05
N LYS A 205 -8.88 -28.50 -5.24
CA LYS A 205 -8.11 -28.46 -6.49
C LYS A 205 -7.61 -27.06 -6.84
N LEU A 206 -8.16 -25.99 -6.28
CA LEU A 206 -7.66 -24.63 -6.49
C LEU A 206 -6.19 -24.51 -6.07
N THR A 207 -5.78 -25.23 -5.02
CA THR A 207 -4.39 -25.24 -4.56
C THR A 207 -3.59 -26.43 -5.08
N THR A 208 -4.19 -27.58 -5.37
CA THR A 208 -3.46 -28.74 -5.89
C THR A 208 -3.26 -28.71 -7.41
N VAL A 209 -4.07 -27.96 -8.14
CA VAL A 209 -3.99 -27.76 -9.60
C VAL A 209 -3.81 -26.27 -9.93
N GLY A 210 -4.74 -25.42 -9.47
CA GLY A 210 -4.79 -24.01 -9.86
C GLY A 210 -3.59 -23.19 -9.37
N SER A 211 -2.88 -23.64 -8.32
CA SER A 211 -1.67 -22.95 -7.85
C SER A 211 -0.40 -23.32 -8.62
N GLN A 212 -0.48 -24.24 -9.60
CA GLN A 212 0.67 -24.81 -10.31
C GLN A 212 0.56 -24.53 -11.81
N ARG A 213 1.62 -24.01 -12.42
CA ARG A 213 1.73 -23.86 -13.88
C ARG A 213 2.95 -24.59 -14.41
N SER A 214 2.92 -25.01 -15.68
CA SER A 214 3.95 -25.84 -16.30
C SER A 214 5.23 -25.11 -16.68
N GLY A 215 5.17 -23.78 -16.74
CA GLY A 215 6.29 -22.91 -17.12
C GLY A 215 5.91 -21.45 -16.99
N THR A 216 6.84 -20.58 -17.32
CA THR A 216 6.65 -19.13 -17.35
C THR A 216 7.26 -18.56 -18.62
N ILE A 217 6.59 -17.60 -19.26
CA ILE A 217 7.10 -16.90 -20.43
C ILE A 217 8.43 -16.19 -20.11
N ILE A 218 9.39 -16.26 -21.04
CA ILE A 218 10.69 -15.61 -20.95
C ILE A 218 10.68 -14.29 -21.72
N GLY A 219 10.97 -13.18 -21.05
CA GLY A 219 11.05 -11.86 -21.68
C GLY A 219 9.69 -11.24 -21.98
N THR A 220 9.71 -10.06 -22.61
CA THR A 220 8.51 -9.27 -22.89
C THR A 220 7.95 -9.64 -24.27
N ASN A 221 6.64 -9.93 -24.35
CA ASN A 221 5.93 -10.27 -25.59
C ASN A 221 6.60 -11.41 -26.40
N SER A 222 7.11 -12.41 -25.71
CA SER A 222 7.79 -13.57 -26.28
C SER A 222 6.85 -14.78 -26.30
N ASP A 223 7.06 -15.69 -27.25
CA ASP A 223 6.42 -17.01 -27.28
C ASP A 223 7.30 -18.09 -26.62
N LEU A 224 8.43 -17.68 -26.02
CA LEU A 224 9.35 -18.60 -25.34
C LEU A 224 8.87 -18.88 -23.91
N ASP A 225 8.92 -20.15 -23.53
CA ASP A 225 8.56 -20.66 -22.22
C ASP A 225 9.80 -21.31 -21.58
N ASP A 226 10.00 -21.11 -20.29
CA ASP A 226 11.13 -21.70 -19.56
C ASP A 226 10.92 -23.20 -19.26
N HIS A 227 9.69 -23.72 -19.41
CA HIS A 227 9.30 -25.08 -19.10
C HIS A 227 9.64 -25.52 -17.65
N ILE A 228 9.78 -24.55 -16.73
CA ILE A 228 10.07 -24.80 -15.32
C ILE A 228 8.76 -24.73 -14.55
N PRO A 229 8.30 -25.83 -13.94
CA PRO A 229 7.10 -25.80 -13.10
C PRO A 229 7.20 -24.73 -12.02
N TYR A 230 6.16 -23.91 -11.90
CA TYR A 230 6.10 -22.82 -10.95
C TYR A 230 4.79 -22.88 -10.15
N GLY A 231 4.87 -22.60 -8.83
CA GLY A 231 3.69 -22.61 -8.00
C GLY A 231 3.92 -22.08 -6.59
N GLY A 232 2.84 -22.02 -5.85
CA GLY A 232 2.79 -21.57 -4.46
C GLY A 232 1.38 -21.12 -4.10
N TYR A 233 1.05 -21.17 -2.83
CA TYR A 233 -0.21 -20.65 -2.30
C TYR A 233 -0.06 -20.38 -0.80
N TYR A 234 -0.97 -19.59 -0.26
CA TYR A 234 -1.10 -19.35 1.18
C TYR A 234 -2.16 -20.27 1.75
N THR A 235 -1.83 -20.97 2.84
CA THR A 235 -2.82 -21.61 3.67
C THR A 235 -3.72 -20.57 4.34
N GLN A 236 -4.92 -20.96 4.75
CA GLN A 236 -5.79 -20.05 5.50
C GLN A 236 -5.13 -19.55 6.79
N GLN A 237 -4.28 -20.36 7.41
CA GLN A 237 -3.55 -19.97 8.61
C GLN A 237 -2.53 -18.87 8.30
N GLU A 238 -1.75 -19.00 7.24
CA GLU A 238 -0.79 -17.98 6.79
C GLU A 238 -1.49 -16.68 6.39
N ALA A 239 -2.63 -16.77 5.70
CA ALA A 239 -3.42 -15.58 5.36
C ALA A 239 -3.93 -14.86 6.63
N ARG A 240 -4.43 -15.59 7.64
CA ARG A 240 -4.82 -15.00 8.92
C ARG A 240 -3.65 -14.39 9.68
N GLU A 241 -2.48 -14.99 9.59
CA GLU A 241 -1.23 -14.45 10.18
C GLU A 241 -0.86 -13.12 9.55
N ILE A 242 -0.95 -13.00 8.22
CA ILE A 242 -0.72 -11.74 7.49
C ILE A 242 -1.75 -10.68 7.88
N VAL A 243 -3.03 -11.05 7.96
CA VAL A 243 -4.11 -10.14 8.38
C VAL A 243 -3.87 -9.61 9.79
N ALA A 244 -3.49 -10.49 10.73
CA ALA A 244 -3.17 -10.10 12.10
C ALA A 244 -1.95 -9.16 12.15
N TYR A 245 -0.91 -9.44 11.38
CA TYR A 245 0.30 -8.63 11.29
C TYR A 245 0.03 -7.21 10.73
N ALA A 246 -0.81 -7.12 9.70
CA ALA A 246 -1.26 -5.84 9.13
C ALA A 246 -2.10 -5.03 10.13
N LYS A 247 -3.04 -5.71 10.82
CA LYS A 247 -3.90 -5.09 11.84
C LYS A 247 -3.10 -4.43 12.96
N GLU A 248 -2.01 -5.05 13.42
CA GLU A 248 -1.13 -4.46 14.43
C GLU A 248 -0.50 -3.13 13.98
N ARG A 249 -0.41 -2.90 12.66
CA ARG A 249 0.11 -1.69 12.02
C ARG A 249 -0.97 -0.75 11.51
N HIS A 250 -2.21 -0.97 11.95
CA HIS A 250 -3.39 -0.21 11.51
C HIS A 250 -3.62 -0.26 9.99
N ILE A 251 -3.27 -1.39 9.35
CA ILE A 251 -3.46 -1.65 7.94
C ILE A 251 -4.57 -2.69 7.76
N THR A 252 -5.57 -2.35 6.97
CA THR A 252 -6.62 -3.27 6.53
C THR A 252 -6.15 -4.02 5.30
N VAL A 253 -6.26 -5.35 5.31
CA VAL A 253 -6.03 -6.18 4.12
C VAL A 253 -7.34 -6.32 3.36
N VAL A 254 -7.38 -5.79 2.14
CA VAL A 254 -8.49 -5.98 1.19
C VAL A 254 -8.09 -7.12 0.24
N PRO A 255 -8.71 -8.31 0.36
CA PRO A 255 -8.43 -9.41 -0.55
C PRO A 255 -9.11 -9.18 -1.89
N GLU A 256 -8.43 -9.56 -2.97
CA GLU A 256 -9.03 -9.64 -4.29
C GLU A 256 -9.11 -11.10 -4.76
N ILE A 257 -10.32 -11.49 -5.18
CA ILE A 257 -10.63 -12.71 -5.93
C ILE A 257 -11.21 -12.24 -7.26
N ASP A 258 -10.36 -12.19 -8.26
CA ASP A 258 -10.73 -11.63 -9.56
C ASP A 258 -11.70 -12.53 -10.31
N MET A 259 -12.80 -11.96 -10.80
CA MET A 259 -13.88 -12.67 -11.48
C MET A 259 -14.79 -11.72 -12.27
N PRO A 260 -15.42 -12.11 -13.35
CA PRO A 260 -15.46 -13.45 -13.96
C PRO A 260 -14.35 -13.72 -14.97
N GLY A 261 -13.56 -12.71 -15.35
CA GLY A 261 -12.30 -12.83 -16.08
C GLY A 261 -11.17 -13.35 -15.16
N HIS A 262 -9.96 -13.50 -15.69
CA HIS A 262 -8.76 -13.90 -14.93
C HIS A 262 -8.92 -15.16 -14.05
N MET A 263 -9.76 -16.11 -14.53
CA MET A 263 -10.15 -17.30 -13.80
C MET A 263 -9.63 -18.62 -14.40
N LEU A 264 -8.64 -18.56 -15.29
CA LEU A 264 -8.16 -19.77 -15.97
C LEU A 264 -7.56 -20.80 -15.00
N ALA A 265 -6.91 -20.35 -13.91
CA ALA A 265 -6.44 -21.25 -12.87
C ALA A 265 -7.58 -22.01 -12.16
N ALA A 266 -8.71 -21.35 -11.93
CA ALA A 266 -9.93 -21.98 -11.39
C ALA A 266 -10.56 -22.92 -12.41
N LEU A 267 -10.61 -22.52 -13.69
CA LEU A 267 -11.13 -23.36 -14.77
C LEU A 267 -10.28 -24.62 -15.01
N ALA A 268 -8.96 -24.50 -14.89
CA ALA A 268 -8.07 -25.66 -14.96
C ALA A 268 -8.31 -26.64 -13.79
N SER A 269 -8.72 -26.13 -12.64
CA SER A 269 -9.05 -26.92 -11.45
C SER A 269 -10.42 -27.57 -11.54
N TYR A 270 -11.41 -26.87 -12.10
CA TYR A 270 -12.82 -27.24 -12.19
C TYR A 270 -13.38 -26.83 -13.55
N PRO A 271 -13.16 -27.65 -14.60
CA PRO A 271 -13.51 -27.28 -15.97
C PRO A 271 -14.99 -27.02 -16.22
N GLU A 272 -15.86 -27.61 -15.39
CA GLU A 272 -17.31 -27.42 -15.46
C GLU A 272 -17.76 -25.98 -15.16
N LEU A 273 -16.89 -25.13 -14.61
CA LEU A 273 -17.18 -23.72 -14.37
C LEU A 273 -17.07 -22.86 -15.63
N GLY A 274 -16.40 -23.35 -16.67
CA GLY A 274 -16.25 -22.65 -17.95
C GLY A 274 -17.35 -22.97 -18.94
N CYS A 275 -17.49 -22.14 -19.97
CA CYS A 275 -18.53 -22.31 -21.02
C CYS A 275 -18.34 -23.56 -21.87
N THR A 276 -17.10 -24.01 -22.09
CA THR A 276 -16.80 -25.18 -22.96
C THR A 276 -16.65 -26.49 -22.18
N GLY A 277 -16.50 -26.42 -20.84
CA GLY A 277 -16.23 -27.60 -20.00
C GLY A 277 -14.80 -28.14 -20.13
N GLY A 278 -13.88 -27.36 -20.74
CA GLY A 278 -12.46 -27.71 -20.88
C GLY A 278 -12.11 -28.58 -22.08
N PRO A 279 -10.91 -29.17 -22.11
CA PRO A 279 -9.90 -29.05 -21.06
C PRO A 279 -9.26 -27.66 -20.97
N TYR A 280 -8.92 -27.21 -19.76
CA TYR A 280 -8.19 -25.97 -19.50
C TYR A 280 -6.86 -26.27 -18.82
N GLN A 281 -5.91 -25.35 -18.97
CA GLN A 281 -4.62 -25.38 -18.29
C GLN A 281 -4.40 -24.05 -17.58
N VAL A 282 -3.67 -24.06 -16.47
CA VAL A 282 -3.25 -22.81 -15.78
C VAL A 282 -2.39 -22.00 -16.74
N GLY A 283 -2.64 -20.71 -16.83
CA GLY A 283 -1.93 -19.79 -17.72
C GLY A 283 -0.45 -19.72 -17.40
N HIS A 284 0.39 -19.58 -18.42
CA HIS A 284 1.83 -19.34 -18.27
C HIS A 284 2.34 -18.21 -19.17
N TYR A 285 1.47 -17.66 -20.00
CA TYR A 285 1.69 -16.41 -20.76
C TYR A 285 0.99 -15.24 -20.08
N TRP A 286 1.43 -14.03 -20.38
CA TRP A 286 0.80 -12.81 -19.91
C TRP A 286 -0.25 -12.30 -20.89
N GLY A 287 -1.29 -11.65 -20.39
CA GLY A 287 -2.36 -11.06 -21.18
C GLY A 287 -3.75 -11.60 -20.80
N VAL A 288 -4.75 -11.20 -21.57
CA VAL A 288 -6.16 -11.51 -21.33
C VAL A 288 -6.56 -12.83 -21.99
N TYR A 289 -6.95 -13.80 -21.21
CA TYR A 289 -7.45 -15.08 -21.71
C TYR A 289 -8.95 -15.01 -22.04
N LYS A 290 -9.36 -15.75 -23.09
CA LYS A 290 -10.78 -15.74 -23.54
C LYS A 290 -11.69 -16.67 -22.77
N ASP A 291 -11.12 -17.56 -21.97
CA ASP A 291 -11.88 -18.50 -21.16
C ASP A 291 -12.14 -17.89 -19.78
N VAL A 292 -13.41 -17.63 -19.50
CA VAL A 292 -13.91 -16.96 -18.30
C VAL A 292 -14.97 -17.82 -17.63
N LEU A 293 -15.38 -17.49 -16.41
CA LEU A 293 -16.50 -18.18 -15.74
C LEU A 293 -17.78 -18.12 -16.59
N CYS A 294 -18.49 -19.23 -16.66
CA CYS A 294 -19.75 -19.33 -17.40
C CYS A 294 -20.90 -18.71 -16.60
N VAL A 295 -21.15 -17.41 -16.83
CA VAL A 295 -22.16 -16.65 -16.06
C VAL A 295 -23.60 -17.14 -16.18
N GLY A 296 -23.91 -18.01 -17.16
CA GLY A 296 -25.19 -18.69 -17.29
C GLY A 296 -25.25 -20.05 -16.57
N ASN A 297 -24.23 -20.42 -15.78
CA ASN A 297 -24.17 -21.71 -15.10
C ASN A 297 -24.32 -21.53 -13.58
N GLU A 298 -25.40 -22.06 -12.99
CA GLU A 298 -25.66 -21.97 -11.55
C GLU A 298 -24.52 -22.55 -10.69
N ARG A 299 -23.79 -23.56 -11.18
CA ARG A 299 -22.62 -24.12 -10.49
C ARG A 299 -21.50 -23.07 -10.25
N VAL A 300 -21.40 -22.05 -11.10
CA VAL A 300 -20.47 -20.93 -10.93
C VAL A 300 -20.82 -20.12 -9.68
N TYR A 301 -22.09 -19.89 -9.43
CA TYR A 301 -22.51 -19.12 -8.26
C TYR A 301 -22.34 -19.91 -6.96
N GLU A 302 -22.58 -21.22 -6.96
CA GLU A 302 -22.24 -22.08 -5.82
C GLU A 302 -20.73 -22.02 -5.53
N PHE A 303 -19.89 -22.07 -6.56
CA PHE A 303 -18.43 -21.92 -6.43
C PHE A 303 -18.04 -20.56 -5.85
N VAL A 304 -18.55 -19.48 -6.42
CA VAL A 304 -18.22 -18.10 -5.99
C VAL A 304 -18.68 -17.85 -4.56
N GLU A 305 -19.89 -18.25 -4.21
CA GLU A 305 -20.43 -18.10 -2.85
C GLU A 305 -19.63 -18.90 -1.82
N ASP A 306 -19.23 -20.13 -2.13
CA ASP A 306 -18.38 -20.95 -1.27
C ASP A 306 -16.98 -20.32 -1.07
N VAL A 307 -16.37 -19.80 -2.15
CA VAL A 307 -15.07 -19.12 -2.09
C VAL A 307 -15.17 -17.86 -1.25
N LEU A 308 -16.14 -16.99 -1.53
CA LEU A 308 -16.32 -15.73 -0.82
C LEU A 308 -16.68 -15.95 0.65
N ALA A 309 -17.42 -17.01 0.99
CA ALA A 309 -17.70 -17.36 2.38
C ALA A 309 -16.40 -17.67 3.17
N GLU A 310 -15.47 -18.44 2.60
CA GLU A 310 -14.18 -18.71 3.24
C GLU A 310 -13.29 -17.48 3.26
N VAL A 311 -13.29 -16.64 2.21
CA VAL A 311 -12.58 -15.37 2.18
C VAL A 311 -13.06 -14.43 3.29
N MET A 312 -14.38 -14.29 3.48
CA MET A 312 -14.94 -13.45 4.54
C MET A 312 -14.61 -13.95 5.96
N ASP A 313 -14.42 -15.25 6.14
CA ASP A 313 -13.99 -15.85 7.40
C ASP A 313 -12.50 -15.58 7.71
N ILE A 314 -11.67 -15.45 6.67
CA ILE A 314 -10.23 -15.14 6.80
C ILE A 314 -10.00 -13.64 6.95
N PHE A 315 -10.68 -12.81 6.15
CA PHE A 315 -10.46 -11.38 6.05
C PHE A 315 -11.58 -10.58 6.72
N PRO A 316 -11.29 -9.88 7.82
CA PRO A 316 -12.30 -9.08 8.53
C PRO A 316 -12.61 -7.74 7.84
N SER A 317 -11.99 -7.45 6.70
CA SER A 317 -12.24 -6.24 5.92
C SER A 317 -13.73 -6.09 5.60
N GLU A 318 -14.27 -4.89 5.78
CA GLU A 318 -15.61 -4.56 5.29
C GLU A 318 -15.71 -4.70 3.78
N VAL A 319 -14.60 -4.48 3.05
CA VAL A 319 -14.53 -4.47 1.60
C VAL A 319 -13.88 -5.75 1.10
N ILE A 320 -14.50 -6.39 0.10
CA ILE A 320 -13.94 -7.48 -0.70
C ILE A 320 -13.86 -7.01 -2.15
N HIS A 321 -12.67 -7.11 -2.75
CA HIS A 321 -12.47 -6.79 -4.16
C HIS A 321 -12.74 -8.02 -5.01
N ILE A 322 -13.56 -7.86 -6.05
CA ILE A 322 -13.98 -8.97 -6.92
C ILE A 322 -13.39 -8.90 -8.33
N GLY A 323 -12.45 -7.97 -8.57
CA GLY A 323 -11.92 -7.72 -9.91
C GLY A 323 -12.95 -7.10 -10.84
N GLY A 324 -13.32 -7.82 -11.87
CA GLY A 324 -14.35 -7.43 -12.85
C GLY A 324 -13.81 -6.80 -14.11
N ASP A 325 -12.49 -6.72 -14.24
CA ASP A 325 -11.79 -6.21 -15.42
C ASP A 325 -11.67 -7.26 -16.51
N GLU A 326 -11.45 -6.79 -17.70
CA GLU A 326 -10.99 -7.55 -18.87
C GLU A 326 -11.71 -8.89 -19.09
N ALA A 327 -13.03 -8.97 -18.86
CA ALA A 327 -13.84 -10.17 -19.06
C ALA A 327 -14.31 -10.31 -20.52
N PRO A 328 -13.63 -11.08 -21.41
CA PRO A 328 -14.02 -11.21 -22.80
C PRO A 328 -15.36 -11.91 -22.97
N THR A 329 -16.19 -11.41 -23.88
CA THR A 329 -17.52 -11.97 -24.13
C THR A 329 -17.54 -13.11 -25.13
N ASP A 330 -16.41 -13.41 -25.79
CA ASP A 330 -16.29 -14.38 -26.89
C ASP A 330 -16.95 -15.73 -26.58
N LYS A 331 -16.67 -16.30 -25.41
CA LYS A 331 -17.22 -17.60 -25.00
C LYS A 331 -18.66 -17.52 -24.55
N TRP A 332 -19.05 -16.42 -23.91
CA TRP A 332 -20.45 -16.23 -23.50
C TRP A 332 -21.38 -16.11 -24.67
N LEU A 333 -20.98 -15.39 -25.74
CA LEU A 333 -21.80 -15.24 -26.96
C LEU A 333 -22.04 -16.55 -27.70
N GLN A 334 -21.19 -17.56 -27.50
CA GLN A 334 -21.33 -18.88 -28.09
C GLN A 334 -21.96 -19.91 -27.14
N CYS A 335 -22.13 -19.57 -25.87
CA CYS A 335 -22.63 -20.48 -24.84
C CYS A 335 -24.16 -20.43 -24.74
N PRO A 336 -24.87 -21.53 -24.98
CA PRO A 336 -26.34 -21.56 -24.88
C PRO A 336 -26.90 -21.14 -23.51
N LYS A 337 -26.15 -21.40 -22.42
CA LYS A 337 -26.54 -21.00 -21.07
C LYS A 337 -26.44 -19.48 -20.90
N CYS A 338 -25.35 -18.87 -21.38
CA CYS A 338 -25.13 -17.44 -21.26
C CYS A 338 -26.08 -16.63 -22.16
N GLN A 339 -26.41 -17.13 -23.36
CA GLN A 339 -27.32 -16.47 -24.30
C GLN A 339 -28.75 -16.26 -23.75
N THR A 340 -29.10 -16.93 -22.65
CA THR A 340 -30.40 -16.74 -21.99
C THR A 340 -30.44 -15.47 -21.12
N LEU A 341 -29.28 -14.86 -20.84
CA LEU A 341 -29.17 -13.70 -19.95
C LEU A 341 -29.26 -12.39 -20.76
N PRO A 342 -29.98 -11.38 -20.25
CA PRO A 342 -30.12 -10.09 -20.93
C PRO A 342 -28.85 -9.25 -20.87
N THR A 343 -28.09 -9.40 -19.78
CA THR A 343 -26.83 -8.67 -19.52
C THR A 343 -25.85 -9.63 -18.85
N LEU A 344 -24.70 -9.87 -19.49
CA LEU A 344 -23.78 -10.94 -19.07
C LEU A 344 -23.01 -10.57 -17.78
N GLN A 345 -22.07 -9.65 -17.89
CA GLN A 345 -21.23 -9.26 -16.75
C GLN A 345 -22.04 -8.56 -15.65
N ALA A 346 -22.94 -7.65 -16.00
CA ALA A 346 -23.79 -6.96 -15.03
C ALA A 346 -24.68 -7.94 -14.23
N HIS A 347 -25.19 -9.01 -14.86
CA HIS A 347 -25.93 -10.07 -14.16
C HIS A 347 -25.02 -10.78 -13.13
N PHE A 348 -23.82 -11.16 -13.53
CA PHE A 348 -22.84 -11.81 -12.66
C PHE A 348 -22.47 -10.88 -11.49
N THR A 349 -22.05 -9.67 -11.80
CA THR A 349 -21.66 -8.65 -10.80
C THR A 349 -22.77 -8.44 -9.79
N LYS A 350 -24.01 -8.24 -10.26
CA LYS A 350 -25.15 -8.04 -9.35
C LYS A 350 -25.33 -9.20 -8.39
N ARG A 351 -25.27 -10.47 -8.85
CA ARG A 351 -25.43 -11.63 -7.96
C ARG A 351 -24.33 -11.73 -6.91
N VAL A 352 -23.08 -11.45 -7.29
CA VAL A 352 -21.96 -11.46 -6.36
C VAL A 352 -22.10 -10.33 -5.32
N PHE A 353 -22.53 -9.15 -5.75
CA PHE A 353 -22.78 -8.02 -4.85
C PHE A 353 -23.93 -8.31 -3.88
N ASP A 354 -25.06 -8.85 -4.38
CA ASP A 354 -26.20 -9.23 -3.54
C ASP A 354 -25.76 -10.22 -2.45
N PHE A 355 -24.89 -11.19 -2.79
CA PHE A 355 -24.34 -12.15 -1.83
C PHE A 355 -23.46 -11.48 -0.77
N LEU A 356 -22.51 -10.61 -1.16
CA LEU A 356 -21.65 -9.89 -0.24
C LEU A 356 -22.44 -8.96 0.68
N THR A 357 -23.40 -8.22 0.13
CA THR A 357 -24.28 -7.33 0.89
C THR A 357 -25.12 -8.10 1.93
N ALA A 358 -25.66 -9.27 1.56
CA ALA A 358 -26.38 -10.15 2.49
C ALA A 358 -25.50 -10.63 3.67
N HIS A 359 -24.17 -10.64 3.48
CA HIS A 359 -23.18 -10.97 4.50
C HIS A 359 -22.52 -9.74 5.14
N HIS A 360 -23.12 -8.56 5.00
CA HIS A 360 -22.65 -7.29 5.55
C HIS A 360 -21.23 -6.92 5.07
N ARG A 361 -20.90 -7.20 3.80
CA ARG A 361 -19.68 -6.78 3.12
C ARG A 361 -20.02 -5.85 1.97
N ARG A 362 -19.15 -4.90 1.73
CA ARG A 362 -19.19 -4.06 0.53
C ARG A 362 -18.33 -4.70 -0.56
N ALA A 363 -18.84 -4.73 -1.76
CA ALA A 363 -18.05 -5.16 -2.89
C ALA A 363 -17.34 -3.97 -3.55
N MET A 364 -16.10 -4.19 -3.96
CA MET A 364 -15.28 -3.30 -4.78
C MET A 364 -14.91 -4.03 -6.07
N GLY A 365 -14.76 -3.30 -7.16
CA GLY A 365 -14.21 -3.84 -8.40
C GLY A 365 -13.58 -2.75 -9.26
N TRP A 366 -12.89 -3.20 -10.29
CA TRP A 366 -12.33 -2.30 -11.28
C TRP A 366 -13.43 -1.54 -12.03
N ASP A 367 -13.09 -0.44 -12.69
CA ASP A 367 -14.09 0.51 -13.21
C ASP A 367 -15.00 -0.05 -14.34
N GLU A 368 -14.72 -1.25 -14.86
CA GLU A 368 -15.60 -1.99 -15.78
C GLU A 368 -16.94 -2.36 -15.17
N ILE A 369 -16.99 -2.59 -13.85
CA ILE A 369 -18.24 -2.96 -13.18
C ILE A 369 -19.26 -1.81 -13.10
N LEU A 370 -18.85 -0.57 -13.39
CA LEU A 370 -19.69 0.62 -13.24
C LEU A 370 -21.00 0.51 -14.04
N ASP A 371 -20.96 -0.17 -15.19
CA ASP A 371 -22.16 -0.41 -15.98
C ASP A 371 -22.96 -1.60 -15.42
N GLY A 372 -23.84 -1.30 -14.47
CA GLY A 372 -24.80 -2.28 -13.90
C GLY A 372 -24.50 -2.75 -12.48
N CYS A 373 -23.51 -2.15 -11.79
CA CYS A 373 -23.31 -2.43 -10.37
C CYS A 373 -24.37 -1.74 -9.49
N PRO A 374 -24.64 -2.27 -8.29
CA PRO A 374 -25.47 -1.59 -7.29
C PRO A 374 -24.86 -0.27 -6.82
N GLN A 375 -25.70 0.65 -6.29
CA GLN A 375 -25.28 1.99 -5.86
C GLN A 375 -24.25 2.02 -4.74
N ASP A 376 -24.23 1.02 -3.88
CA ASP A 376 -23.27 0.87 -2.76
C ASP A 376 -21.92 0.25 -3.17
N ALA A 377 -21.77 -0.10 -4.46
CA ALA A 377 -20.52 -0.58 -5.02
C ALA A 377 -19.41 0.45 -4.90
N MET A 378 -18.21 0.01 -4.52
CA MET A 378 -17.00 0.81 -4.59
C MET A 378 -16.29 0.59 -5.92
N ILE A 379 -15.81 1.67 -6.54
CA ILE A 379 -15.17 1.61 -7.86
C ILE A 379 -13.69 1.93 -7.72
N MET A 380 -12.84 1.04 -8.25
CA MET A 380 -11.41 1.29 -8.39
C MET A 380 -11.09 1.69 -9.83
N SER A 381 -10.73 2.96 -10.02
CA SER A 381 -10.58 3.56 -11.36
C SER A 381 -9.15 3.43 -11.84
N TRP A 382 -8.90 2.53 -12.81
CA TRP A 382 -7.57 2.24 -13.34
C TRP A 382 -7.35 2.74 -14.79
N ARG A 383 -8.37 2.72 -15.64
CA ARG A 383 -8.30 3.12 -17.06
C ARG A 383 -8.11 4.63 -17.27
N GLY A 384 -7.84 5.36 -16.20
CA GLY A 384 -7.63 6.80 -16.17
C GLY A 384 -8.40 7.45 -15.03
N SER A 385 -8.44 8.79 -15.01
CA SER A 385 -9.19 9.53 -13.99
C SER A 385 -10.67 9.76 -14.36
N GLU A 386 -11.03 9.62 -15.63
CA GLU A 386 -12.37 9.90 -16.12
C GLU A 386 -13.43 8.89 -15.63
N PRO A 387 -13.18 7.54 -15.68
CA PRO A 387 -14.15 6.57 -15.13
C PRO A 387 -14.45 6.81 -13.66
N GLY A 388 -13.42 7.10 -12.86
CA GLY A 388 -13.58 7.43 -11.44
C GLY A 388 -14.35 8.72 -11.20
N ALA A 389 -14.10 9.76 -11.99
CA ALA A 389 -14.87 10.99 -11.93
C ALA A 389 -16.35 10.76 -12.28
N LYS A 390 -16.64 9.94 -13.30
CA LYS A 390 -18.00 9.52 -13.66
C LYS A 390 -18.67 8.74 -12.51
N ALA A 391 -17.97 7.78 -11.92
CA ALA A 391 -18.48 7.00 -10.79
C ALA A 391 -18.79 7.88 -9.57
N ALA A 392 -17.90 8.80 -9.20
CA ALA A 392 -18.09 9.76 -8.12
C ALA A 392 -19.28 10.69 -8.38
N ALA A 393 -19.46 11.15 -9.62
CA ALA A 393 -20.62 11.98 -10.00
C ALA A 393 -21.95 11.21 -9.93
N LEU A 394 -21.91 9.87 -10.02
CA LEU A 394 -23.06 8.98 -9.82
C LEU A 394 -23.28 8.62 -8.34
N GLY A 395 -22.39 9.06 -7.43
CA GLY A 395 -22.48 8.84 -5.99
C GLY A 395 -21.86 7.52 -5.51
N HIS A 396 -21.01 6.87 -6.33
CA HIS A 396 -20.20 5.72 -5.87
C HIS A 396 -18.95 6.20 -5.15
N ASP A 397 -18.56 5.52 -4.10
CA ASP A 397 -17.25 5.70 -3.49
C ASP A 397 -16.14 5.17 -4.43
N VAL A 398 -15.08 5.96 -4.59
CA VAL A 398 -14.05 5.71 -5.60
C VAL A 398 -12.66 5.71 -4.99
N VAL A 399 -11.84 4.76 -5.41
CA VAL A 399 -10.39 4.76 -5.21
C VAL A 399 -9.73 4.99 -6.56
N MET A 400 -8.89 6.03 -6.65
CA MET A 400 -8.18 6.38 -7.87
C MET A 400 -6.88 5.59 -7.98
N THR A 401 -6.69 4.90 -9.11
CA THR A 401 -5.46 4.15 -9.40
C THR A 401 -5.10 4.20 -10.89
N PRO A 402 -5.06 5.41 -11.51
CA PRO A 402 -4.92 5.56 -12.95
C PRO A 402 -3.58 5.00 -13.45
N THR A 403 -3.62 4.19 -14.54
CA THR A 403 -2.44 3.63 -15.22
C THR A 403 -1.37 4.66 -15.51
N THR A 404 -1.75 5.89 -15.75
CA THR A 404 -0.83 6.99 -16.08
C THR A 404 0.09 7.40 -14.93
N HIS A 405 -0.23 7.06 -13.68
CA HIS A 405 0.50 7.52 -12.48
C HIS A 405 0.73 6.43 -11.44
N CYS A 406 -0.09 5.37 -11.42
CA CYS A 406 -0.20 4.45 -10.29
C CYS A 406 0.19 2.99 -10.63
N TYR A 407 0.67 2.68 -11.82
CA TYR A 407 1.11 1.35 -12.21
C TYR A 407 2.63 1.20 -12.03
N PHE A 408 3.01 0.58 -10.92
CA PHE A 408 4.42 0.49 -10.53
C PHE A 408 5.16 -0.69 -11.16
N ASP A 409 4.50 -1.51 -11.93
CA ASP A 409 5.07 -2.46 -12.88
C ASP A 409 5.65 -1.79 -14.13
N TYR A 410 5.29 -0.51 -14.40
CA TYR A 410 5.89 0.31 -15.44
C TYR A 410 7.30 0.75 -15.04
N GLN A 411 8.16 1.02 -16.06
CA GLN A 411 9.53 1.49 -15.80
C GLN A 411 9.53 2.84 -15.08
N GLN A 412 10.52 3.05 -14.24
CA GLN A 412 10.69 4.32 -13.54
C GLN A 412 11.88 5.15 -14.02
N VAL A 413 12.73 4.59 -14.90
CA VAL A 413 13.82 5.28 -15.58
C VAL A 413 13.54 5.24 -17.09
N GLU A 414 13.85 6.32 -17.82
CA GLU A 414 13.56 6.42 -19.24
C GLU A 414 14.39 5.47 -20.09
N ASP A 415 15.67 5.23 -19.72
CA ASP A 415 16.55 4.32 -20.44
C ASP A 415 16.27 2.86 -20.06
N PRO A 416 15.73 2.04 -20.96
CA PRO A 416 15.32 0.68 -20.67
C PRO A 416 16.47 -0.28 -20.32
N GLN A 417 17.72 0.05 -20.65
CA GLN A 417 18.87 -0.80 -20.30
C GLN A 417 19.18 -0.82 -18.80
N PHE A 418 18.62 0.12 -18.03
CA PHE A 418 18.77 0.20 -16.58
C PHE A 418 17.54 -0.31 -15.81
N GLU A 419 16.55 -0.84 -16.52
CA GLU A 419 15.30 -1.32 -15.94
C GLU A 419 15.21 -2.85 -16.05
N PRO A 420 14.60 -3.52 -15.05
CA PRO A 420 14.17 -4.89 -15.21
C PRO A 420 13.10 -5.03 -16.31
N SER A 421 12.80 -6.24 -16.76
CA SER A 421 11.68 -6.49 -17.67
C SER A 421 10.39 -5.90 -17.10
N ARG A 422 9.55 -5.36 -17.97
CA ARG A 422 8.39 -4.56 -17.57
C ARG A 422 7.17 -4.76 -18.45
N CYS A 423 6.02 -4.46 -17.90
CA CYS A 423 4.78 -4.21 -18.63
C CYS A 423 4.62 -2.69 -18.83
N GLY A 424 4.14 -2.25 -19.98
CA GLY A 424 3.68 -0.89 -20.20
C GLY A 424 4.74 0.21 -20.29
N GLY A 425 4.39 1.39 -19.82
CA GLY A 425 5.04 2.67 -20.10
C GLY A 425 6.09 3.12 -19.09
N PHE A 426 6.21 4.45 -18.95
CA PHE A 426 7.20 5.13 -18.13
C PHE A 426 6.50 6.01 -17.07
N ILE A 427 6.75 5.73 -15.80
CA ILE A 427 6.19 6.46 -14.65
C ILE A 427 7.32 6.78 -13.66
N PRO A 428 8.00 7.92 -13.82
CA PRO A 428 9.02 8.37 -12.86
C PRO A 428 8.37 8.87 -11.57
N VAL A 429 9.18 9.04 -10.53
CA VAL A 429 8.78 9.56 -9.21
C VAL A 429 8.02 10.88 -9.32
N GLU A 430 8.49 11.81 -10.18
CA GLU A 430 7.84 13.09 -10.42
C GLU A 430 6.41 12.94 -10.95
N LYS A 431 6.21 11.97 -11.86
CA LYS A 431 4.88 11.68 -12.42
C LYS A 431 3.91 11.22 -11.34
N VAL A 432 4.33 10.29 -10.48
CA VAL A 432 3.53 9.85 -9.33
C VAL A 432 3.22 11.04 -8.41
N TYR A 433 4.23 11.84 -8.07
CA TYR A 433 4.08 13.02 -7.21
C TYR A 433 3.11 14.05 -7.78
N SER A 434 3.06 14.21 -9.10
CA SER A 434 2.21 15.19 -9.77
C SER A 434 0.71 14.86 -9.74
N LEU A 435 0.33 13.63 -9.37
CA LEU A 435 -1.06 13.19 -9.38
C LEU A 435 -1.94 14.08 -8.49
N ASN A 436 -3.03 14.60 -9.06
CA ASN A 436 -4.17 15.13 -8.32
C ASN A 436 -5.38 14.22 -8.56
N PRO A 437 -5.76 13.37 -7.59
CA PRO A 437 -6.82 12.39 -7.77
C PRO A 437 -8.23 13.00 -7.76
N VAL A 438 -8.38 14.23 -7.25
CA VAL A 438 -9.67 14.94 -7.18
C VAL A 438 -9.69 15.98 -8.29
N SER A 439 -10.56 15.79 -9.27
CA SER A 439 -10.72 16.74 -10.38
C SER A 439 -11.47 17.99 -9.90
N ASP A 440 -10.96 19.17 -10.27
CA ASP A 440 -11.63 20.45 -10.01
C ASP A 440 -12.96 20.59 -10.78
N SER A 441 -13.21 19.75 -11.79
CA SER A 441 -14.46 19.72 -12.55
C SER A 441 -15.62 19.02 -11.82
N LEU A 442 -15.34 18.27 -10.75
CA LEU A 442 -16.35 17.59 -9.95
C LEU A 442 -17.07 18.58 -9.01
N SER A 443 -18.37 18.36 -8.80
CA SER A 443 -19.10 19.06 -7.74
C SER A 443 -18.49 18.76 -6.35
N ALA A 444 -18.69 19.65 -5.39
CA ALA A 444 -18.20 19.46 -4.02
C ALA A 444 -18.73 18.16 -3.39
N GLU A 445 -19.94 17.75 -3.71
CA GLU A 445 -20.52 16.47 -3.30
C GLU A 445 -19.77 15.28 -3.94
N ALA A 446 -19.59 15.28 -5.25
CA ALA A 446 -18.87 14.22 -5.96
C ALA A 446 -17.40 14.09 -5.50
N GLN A 447 -16.74 15.20 -5.16
CA GLN A 447 -15.39 15.18 -4.61
C GLN A 447 -15.30 14.38 -3.29
N THR A 448 -16.38 14.35 -2.47
CA THR A 448 -16.41 13.62 -1.20
C THR A 448 -16.42 12.09 -1.40
N HIS A 449 -16.81 11.63 -2.58
CA HIS A 449 -16.79 10.22 -2.94
C HIS A 449 -15.40 9.71 -3.38
N ILE A 450 -14.43 10.61 -3.62
CA ILE A 450 -13.04 10.17 -3.85
C ILE A 450 -12.39 9.86 -2.51
N LEU A 451 -12.43 8.59 -2.11
CA LEU A 451 -11.93 8.14 -0.81
C LEU A 451 -10.42 8.19 -0.70
N GLY A 452 -9.72 8.07 -1.85
CA GLY A 452 -8.26 8.06 -1.85
C GLY A 452 -7.63 7.54 -3.13
N VAL A 453 -6.39 7.09 -2.96
CA VAL A 453 -5.51 6.67 -4.05
C VAL A 453 -4.80 5.38 -3.67
N GLN A 454 -4.57 4.55 -4.67
CA GLN A 454 -3.74 3.37 -4.59
C GLN A 454 -2.77 3.32 -5.76
N ALA A 455 -1.61 2.69 -5.59
CA ALA A 455 -0.81 2.23 -6.72
C ALA A 455 -0.81 0.70 -6.77
N ASN A 456 -0.69 0.19 -8.00
CA ASN A 456 -0.71 -1.25 -8.29
C ASN A 456 0.68 -1.72 -8.67
N LEU A 457 1.09 -2.85 -8.11
CA LEU A 457 2.30 -3.57 -8.47
C LEU A 457 1.88 -4.93 -9.05
N TRP A 458 1.68 -4.96 -10.36
CA TRP A 458 1.49 -6.18 -11.12
C TRP A 458 2.81 -6.92 -11.29
N THR A 459 2.79 -8.23 -11.32
CA THR A 459 4.03 -9.01 -11.16
C THR A 459 4.35 -9.94 -12.33
N GLU A 460 3.80 -9.71 -13.52
CA GLU A 460 4.12 -10.48 -14.73
C GLU A 460 5.64 -10.52 -14.96
N TYR A 461 6.32 -9.41 -14.71
CA TYR A 461 7.77 -9.27 -14.92
C TYR A 461 8.52 -8.98 -13.61
N VAL A 462 7.85 -9.06 -12.47
CA VAL A 462 8.42 -8.86 -11.13
C VAL A 462 8.54 -10.21 -10.43
N THR A 463 9.65 -10.89 -10.65
CA THR A 463 9.80 -12.32 -10.34
C THR A 463 10.31 -12.62 -8.94
N ASN A 464 10.79 -11.62 -8.20
CA ASN A 464 11.37 -11.79 -6.89
C ASN A 464 11.19 -10.55 -5.99
N GLU A 465 11.56 -10.69 -4.72
CA GLU A 465 11.39 -9.69 -3.67
C GLU A 465 12.15 -8.40 -3.96
N GLU A 466 13.41 -8.50 -4.43
CA GLU A 466 14.25 -7.34 -4.72
C GLU A 466 13.69 -6.50 -5.88
N MET A 467 13.14 -7.16 -6.91
CA MET A 467 12.48 -6.49 -8.02
C MET A 467 11.19 -5.79 -7.56
N ALA A 468 10.41 -6.43 -6.69
CA ALA A 468 9.20 -5.83 -6.14
C ALA A 468 9.52 -4.57 -5.31
N GLU A 469 10.55 -4.63 -4.47
CA GLU A 469 11.03 -3.46 -3.71
C GLU A 469 11.57 -2.35 -4.64
N TYR A 470 12.36 -2.72 -5.64
CA TYR A 470 12.88 -1.77 -6.65
C TYR A 470 11.74 -1.06 -7.37
N GLN A 471 10.74 -1.80 -7.84
CA GLN A 471 9.60 -1.22 -8.55
C GLN A 471 8.72 -0.35 -7.64
N ALA A 472 8.56 -0.72 -6.38
CA ALA A 472 7.81 0.07 -5.43
C ALA A 472 8.55 1.36 -5.01
N LEU A 473 9.87 1.30 -4.79
CA LEU A 473 10.65 2.38 -4.22
C LEU A 473 11.54 3.09 -5.26
N PRO A 474 11.61 4.42 -5.20
CA PRO A 474 11.02 5.32 -4.21
C PRO A 474 9.63 5.87 -4.59
N ARG A 475 8.96 5.35 -5.63
CA ARG A 475 7.64 5.84 -6.10
C ARG A 475 6.56 5.76 -5.02
N MET A 476 6.59 4.75 -4.16
CA MET A 476 5.69 4.63 -3.00
C MET A 476 5.78 5.84 -2.07
N SER A 477 6.96 6.45 -1.93
CA SER A 477 7.14 7.66 -1.14
C SER A 477 6.44 8.87 -1.76
N ALA A 478 6.47 8.99 -3.09
CA ALA A 478 5.72 10.03 -3.80
C ALA A 478 4.19 9.81 -3.71
N LEU A 479 3.76 8.56 -3.79
CA LEU A 479 2.36 8.18 -3.58
C LEU A 479 1.91 8.53 -2.15
N ALA A 480 2.72 8.28 -1.14
CA ALA A 480 2.41 8.64 0.25
C ALA A 480 2.17 10.14 0.43
N GLU A 481 2.94 11.00 -0.26
CA GLU A 481 2.70 12.46 -0.28
C GLU A 481 1.37 12.81 -0.94
N VAL A 482 0.99 12.15 -2.03
CA VAL A 482 -0.32 12.34 -2.68
C VAL A 482 -1.46 11.94 -1.76
N GLN A 483 -1.30 10.85 -1.04
CA GLN A 483 -2.32 10.28 -0.15
C GLN A 483 -2.50 11.05 1.15
N TRP A 484 -1.44 11.66 1.65
CA TRP A 484 -1.40 12.26 2.99
C TRP A 484 -1.43 13.79 2.98
N THR A 485 -0.58 14.41 2.14
CA THR A 485 -0.30 15.85 2.18
C THR A 485 -1.31 16.65 1.37
N GLN A 486 -1.71 17.81 1.87
CA GLN A 486 -2.64 18.71 1.17
C GLN A 486 -2.01 19.26 -0.13
N PRO A 487 -2.78 19.42 -1.23
CA PRO A 487 -2.24 19.82 -2.53
C PRO A 487 -1.43 21.12 -2.50
N ASN A 488 -1.88 22.11 -1.71
CA ASN A 488 -1.25 23.43 -1.58
C ASN A 488 0.07 23.41 -0.78
N GLN A 489 0.41 22.29 -0.14
CA GLN A 489 1.65 22.09 0.62
C GLN A 489 2.68 21.26 -0.14
N LYS A 490 2.31 20.69 -1.28
CA LYS A 490 3.20 19.89 -2.10
C LYS A 490 4.27 20.74 -2.78
N ASN A 491 5.53 20.34 -2.63
CA ASN A 491 6.70 20.93 -3.30
C ASN A 491 7.67 19.81 -3.64
N TYR A 492 7.89 19.57 -4.92
CA TYR A 492 8.67 18.43 -5.41
C TYR A 492 10.15 18.51 -5.02
N GLU A 493 10.77 19.69 -5.11
CA GLU A 493 12.18 19.85 -4.73
C GLU A 493 12.40 19.61 -3.23
N ALA A 494 11.55 20.17 -2.38
CA ALA A 494 11.58 19.92 -0.94
C ALA A 494 11.27 18.44 -0.62
N PHE A 495 10.37 17.80 -1.39
CA PHE A 495 10.11 16.37 -1.27
C PHE A 495 11.35 15.54 -1.56
N LEU A 496 12.10 15.83 -2.62
CA LEU A 496 13.35 15.11 -2.94
C LEU A 496 14.39 15.19 -1.81
N GLN A 497 14.49 16.35 -1.14
CA GLN A 497 15.37 16.48 0.03
C GLN A 497 14.93 15.59 1.20
N ARG A 498 13.61 15.54 1.48
CA ARG A 498 13.05 14.66 2.51
C ARG A 498 13.20 13.18 2.14
N LEU A 499 12.98 12.87 0.87
CA LEU A 499 13.16 11.51 0.33
C LEU A 499 14.60 11.02 0.49
N THR A 500 15.59 11.88 0.24
CA THR A 500 17.00 11.54 0.42
C THR A 500 17.30 11.14 1.88
N ARG A 501 16.69 11.79 2.87
CA ARG A 501 16.81 11.36 4.27
C ARG A 501 16.08 10.04 4.54
N LEU A 502 14.91 9.84 3.94
CA LEU A 502 14.15 8.60 4.11
C LEU A 502 14.89 7.36 3.58
N THR A 503 15.74 7.51 2.54
CA THR A 503 16.54 6.39 2.03
C THR A 503 17.49 5.78 3.06
N GLN A 504 17.87 6.50 4.09
CA GLN A 504 18.66 5.96 5.21
C GLN A 504 17.88 4.87 5.97
N LEU A 505 16.56 5.03 6.12
CA LEU A 505 15.72 3.96 6.66
C LEU A 505 15.59 2.78 5.70
N PHE A 506 15.59 3.02 4.39
CA PHE A 506 15.60 1.92 3.42
C PHE A 506 16.88 1.10 3.55
N GLU A 507 18.02 1.76 3.66
CA GLU A 507 19.32 1.11 3.84
C GLU A 507 19.41 0.37 5.18
N LEU A 508 18.96 1.00 6.29
CA LEU A 508 18.90 0.37 7.62
C LEU A 508 18.03 -0.91 7.62
N LYS A 509 16.93 -0.90 6.88
CA LYS A 509 15.99 -2.04 6.77
C LYS A 509 16.35 -3.03 5.68
N GLY A 510 17.39 -2.78 4.90
CA GLY A 510 17.80 -3.63 3.78
C GLY A 510 16.76 -3.69 2.66
N TYR A 511 16.08 -2.57 2.35
CA TYR A 511 15.21 -2.48 1.20
C TYR A 511 16.00 -2.16 -0.06
N THR A 512 15.67 -2.86 -1.14
CA THR A 512 16.14 -2.50 -2.48
C THR A 512 15.29 -1.35 -3.02
N TYR A 513 15.93 -0.32 -3.59
CA TYR A 513 15.23 0.82 -4.18
C TYR A 513 15.96 1.35 -5.41
N ALA A 514 15.24 1.97 -6.35
CA ALA A 514 15.83 2.56 -7.53
C ALA A 514 16.64 3.81 -7.17
N LYS A 515 17.92 3.83 -7.54
CA LYS A 515 18.90 4.86 -7.13
C LYS A 515 19.14 5.94 -8.19
N HIS A 516 18.34 5.97 -9.26
CA HIS A 516 18.51 6.91 -10.37
C HIS A 516 18.42 8.40 -9.98
N LEU A 517 17.73 8.72 -8.87
CA LEU A 517 17.66 10.07 -8.32
C LEU A 517 18.97 10.50 -7.61
N TRP A 518 19.87 9.57 -7.35
CA TRP A 518 21.14 9.77 -6.65
C TRP A 518 22.28 9.14 -7.44
N PRO A 519 22.75 9.81 -8.53
CA PRO A 519 23.77 9.26 -9.44
C PRO A 519 25.06 8.82 -8.72
N GLU A 520 25.43 9.49 -7.64
CA GLU A 520 26.58 9.16 -6.81
C GLU A 520 26.45 7.82 -6.07
N ARG A 521 25.22 7.31 -5.91
CA ARG A 521 24.91 6.03 -5.25
C ARG A 521 24.71 4.88 -6.24
N GLN A 522 24.66 5.14 -7.55
CA GLN A 522 24.41 4.13 -8.58
C GLN A 522 25.54 3.12 -8.74
N LEU A 523 26.76 3.47 -8.39
CA LEU A 523 27.95 2.64 -8.62
C LEU A 523 27.95 1.31 -7.84
N SER A 524 27.06 1.11 -6.88
CA SER A 524 26.97 -0.12 -6.07
C SER A 524 25.94 -1.15 -6.55
N ASN A 525 25.04 -0.80 -7.48
CA ASN A 525 23.96 -1.69 -7.95
C ASN A 525 24.02 -1.89 -9.47
N ARG A 526 24.97 -2.70 -9.92
CA ARG A 526 24.79 -3.38 -11.21
C ARG A 526 23.96 -4.62 -10.95
N TRP A 527 22.75 -4.69 -11.51
CA TRP A 527 22.00 -5.93 -11.59
C TRP A 527 22.90 -6.98 -12.26
N GLN A 528 23.36 -7.96 -11.49
CA GLN A 528 23.97 -9.16 -12.07
C GLN A 528 22.81 -10.13 -12.30
N PHE A 529 22.35 -10.17 -13.57
CA PHE A 529 21.42 -11.19 -14.04
C PHE A 529 22.14 -12.51 -14.26
#